data_efc2aeaa1f1b92b154e51faa2ea82e30
#
_entry.id   efc2aeaa1f1b92b154e51faa2ea82e30
#
_cell.length_a   1.000
_cell.length_b   1.000
_cell.length_c   1.000
_cell.angle_alpha   90.00
_cell.angle_beta   90.00
_cell.angle_gamma   90.00
#
_symmetry.space_group_name_H-M   'P 1'
#
loop_
_entity.id
_entity.type
_entity.pdbx_description
1 polymer ?
#
loop_
_entity_poly.entity_id
_entity_poly.type
_entity_poly.pdbx_seq_one_letter_code
_entity_poly.pdbx_strand_id
1 'polypeptide(L)'
;MQYYFGSKTGLIDALLERRMEELNRRRYELLDDVDPEHPARALRRIAEAMVLPFAEHLSVEGGSSYLRFVAQVTFSADRSVFEMMRGRHDSAVRRIADLVQQLSRDRRPDLVRHRLAVVTNLVLFTIGEREKLRMSGRRTGVARIGTAEFIEDLVAMIVDVLEPHGA
;
A
#
# COMPACT_ATOMS: atom_id res chain seq x y z
N MET A 1 4.01 25.26 -20.39
CA MET A 1 3.43 24.02 -19.83
C MET A 1 2.39 24.23 -18.70
N GLN A 2 2.05 25.47 -18.41
CA GLN A 2 1.10 25.85 -17.33
C GLN A 2 -0.39 25.74 -17.71
N TYR A 3 -0.71 25.54 -18.98
CA TYR A 3 -2.07 25.63 -19.51
C TYR A 3 -2.92 24.35 -19.46
N TYR A 4 -2.33 23.18 -19.21
CA TYR A 4 -3.09 21.92 -19.24
C TYR A 4 -3.63 21.46 -17.87
N PHE A 5 -3.03 21.89 -16.75
CA PHE A 5 -3.41 21.40 -15.41
C PHE A 5 -3.76 22.52 -14.41
N GLY A 6 -3.87 23.78 -14.86
CA GLY A 6 -4.29 24.95 -14.08
C GLY A 6 -3.41 25.34 -12.88
N SER A 7 -2.72 24.37 -12.27
CA SER A 7 -1.79 24.57 -11.15
C SER A 7 -0.89 23.34 -10.94
N LYS A 8 0.19 23.49 -10.16
CA LYS A 8 1.04 22.37 -9.69
C LYS A 8 0.20 21.31 -8.98
N THR A 9 -0.78 21.73 -8.20
CA THR A 9 -1.71 20.86 -7.49
C THR A 9 -2.58 20.04 -8.44
N GLY A 10 -3.12 20.65 -9.51
CA GLY A 10 -3.93 19.95 -10.51
C GLY A 10 -3.13 18.90 -11.30
N LEU A 11 -1.85 19.15 -11.57
CA LEU A 11 -0.97 18.13 -12.18
C LEU A 11 -0.72 16.96 -11.26
N ILE A 12 -0.44 17.23 -9.98
CA ILE A 12 -0.27 16.20 -8.93
C ILE A 12 -1.54 15.39 -8.82
N ASP A 13 -2.68 16.03 -8.79
CA ASP A 13 -4.00 15.45 -8.68
C ASP A 13 -4.28 14.45 -9.83
N ALA A 14 -4.12 14.87 -11.07
CA ALA A 14 -4.33 14.02 -12.24
C ALA A 14 -3.35 12.83 -12.30
N LEU A 15 -2.11 13.02 -11.89
CA LEU A 15 -1.12 11.95 -11.86
C LEU A 15 -1.44 10.90 -10.80
N LEU A 16 -1.86 11.35 -9.62
CA LEU A 16 -2.30 10.47 -8.53
C LEU A 16 -3.55 9.69 -8.92
N GLU A 17 -4.55 10.36 -9.50
CA GLU A 17 -5.80 9.74 -9.93
C GLU A 17 -5.56 8.54 -10.85
N ARG A 18 -4.86 8.76 -11.95
CA ARG A 18 -4.56 7.71 -12.92
C ARG A 18 -3.82 6.51 -12.31
N ARG A 19 -2.81 6.77 -11.48
CA ARG A 19 -2.00 5.71 -10.87
C ARG A 19 -2.75 5.00 -9.75
N MET A 20 -3.61 5.71 -9.02
CA MET A 20 -4.45 5.09 -8.00
C MET A 20 -5.53 4.19 -8.58
N GLU A 21 -6.07 4.52 -9.76
CA GLU A 21 -6.99 3.64 -10.48
C GLU A 21 -6.33 2.31 -10.85
N GLU A 22 -5.10 2.35 -11.40
CA GLU A 22 -4.31 1.15 -11.73
C GLU A 22 -4.06 0.29 -10.48
N LEU A 23 -3.63 0.92 -9.38
CA LEU A 23 -3.40 0.25 -8.09
C LEU A 23 -4.67 -0.39 -7.53
N ASN A 24 -5.78 0.34 -7.55
CA ASN A 24 -7.04 -0.16 -7.03
C ASN A 24 -7.59 -1.29 -7.89
N ARG A 25 -7.50 -1.20 -9.22
CA ARG A 25 -7.88 -2.30 -10.12
C ARG A 25 -7.11 -3.58 -9.77
N ARG A 26 -5.78 -3.47 -9.61
CA ARG A 26 -4.94 -4.62 -9.25
C ARG A 26 -5.26 -5.18 -7.86
N ARG A 27 -5.59 -4.32 -6.91
CA ARG A 27 -6.08 -4.75 -5.59
C ARG A 27 -7.38 -5.55 -5.70
N TYR A 28 -8.35 -5.08 -6.47
CA TYR A 28 -9.61 -5.78 -6.65
C TYR A 28 -9.41 -7.16 -7.27
N GLU A 29 -8.58 -7.29 -8.31
CA GLU A 29 -8.23 -8.58 -8.91
C GLU A 29 -7.69 -9.58 -7.87
N LEU A 30 -6.80 -9.13 -6.98
CA LEU A 30 -6.25 -9.97 -5.91
C LEU A 30 -7.27 -10.30 -4.81
N LEU A 31 -8.18 -9.37 -4.52
CA LEU A 31 -9.22 -9.54 -3.50
C LEU A 31 -10.39 -10.41 -3.97
N ASP A 32 -10.60 -10.56 -5.26
CA ASP A 32 -11.65 -11.43 -5.81
C ASP A 32 -11.39 -12.92 -5.54
N ASP A 33 -10.10 -13.28 -5.33
CA ASP A 33 -9.67 -14.63 -4.98
C ASP A 33 -9.69 -14.91 -3.46
N VAL A 34 -10.15 -13.97 -2.62
CA VAL A 34 -10.19 -14.14 -1.17
C VAL A 34 -11.37 -15.03 -0.78
N ASP A 35 -11.05 -16.17 -0.17
CA ASP A 35 -11.99 -17.12 0.37
C ASP A 35 -12.00 -17.07 1.90
N PRO A 36 -13.06 -16.52 2.53
CA PRO A 36 -13.15 -16.41 3.98
C PRO A 36 -13.22 -17.75 4.72
N GLU A 37 -13.55 -18.84 4.05
CA GLU A 37 -13.60 -20.18 4.67
C GLU A 37 -12.19 -20.73 4.98
N HIS A 38 -11.16 -20.12 4.37
CA HIS A 38 -9.76 -20.48 4.59
C HIS A 38 -8.98 -19.27 5.16
N PRO A 39 -9.12 -18.93 6.45
CA PRO A 39 -8.63 -17.67 7.03
C PRO A 39 -7.16 -17.36 6.80
N ALA A 40 -6.26 -18.34 6.95
CA ALA A 40 -4.83 -18.16 6.74
C ALA A 40 -4.50 -17.78 5.29
N ARG A 41 -5.16 -18.45 4.32
CA ARG A 41 -5.01 -18.14 2.90
C ARG A 41 -5.61 -16.79 2.56
N ALA A 42 -6.78 -16.49 3.15
CA ALA A 42 -7.46 -15.20 2.97
C ALA A 42 -6.60 -14.04 3.46
N LEU A 43 -6.02 -14.12 4.66
CA LEU A 43 -5.13 -13.09 5.20
C LEU A 43 -3.89 -12.90 4.31
N ARG A 44 -3.30 -13.97 3.80
CA ARG A 44 -2.19 -13.87 2.87
C ARG A 44 -2.60 -13.15 1.58
N ARG A 45 -3.75 -13.47 0.99
CA ARG A 45 -4.28 -12.78 -0.21
C ARG A 45 -4.54 -11.30 0.04
N ILE A 46 -5.06 -10.96 1.21
CA ILE A 46 -5.25 -9.57 1.63
C ILE A 46 -3.89 -8.86 1.75
N ALA A 47 -2.90 -9.47 2.37
CA ALA A 47 -1.54 -8.93 2.48
C ALA A 47 -0.91 -8.73 1.08
N GLU A 48 -1.05 -9.70 0.18
CA GLU A 48 -0.63 -9.59 -1.22
C GLU A 48 -1.32 -8.42 -1.92
N ALA A 49 -2.62 -8.23 -1.74
CA ALA A 49 -3.36 -7.09 -2.31
C ALA A 49 -2.89 -5.72 -1.75
N MET A 50 -2.30 -5.69 -0.57
CA MET A 50 -1.72 -4.48 0.00
C MET A 50 -0.30 -4.19 -0.52
N VAL A 51 0.50 -5.21 -0.81
CA VAL A 51 1.92 -5.11 -1.18
C VAL A 51 2.14 -5.11 -2.68
N LEU A 52 1.59 -6.12 -3.39
CA LEU A 52 1.95 -6.38 -4.79
C LEU A 52 1.66 -5.23 -5.73
N PRO A 53 0.53 -4.51 -5.64
CA PRO A 53 0.27 -3.38 -6.53
C PRO A 53 1.32 -2.27 -6.44
N PHE A 54 1.93 -2.07 -5.26
CA PHE A 54 3.06 -1.15 -5.11
C PHE A 54 4.38 -1.76 -5.59
N ALA A 55 4.60 -3.03 -5.28
CA ALA A 55 5.83 -3.73 -5.63
C ALA A 55 5.99 -3.91 -7.16
N GLU A 56 4.90 -4.09 -7.89
CA GLU A 56 4.89 -4.19 -9.36
C GLU A 56 5.47 -2.92 -10.01
N HIS A 57 5.29 -1.75 -9.37
CA HIS A 57 5.92 -0.51 -9.84
C HIS A 57 7.45 -0.50 -9.71
N LEU A 58 8.04 -1.35 -8.88
CA LEU A 58 9.51 -1.45 -8.78
C LEU A 58 10.17 -1.95 -10.07
N SER A 59 9.43 -2.67 -10.90
CA SER A 59 9.90 -3.26 -12.17
C SER A 59 9.58 -2.40 -13.40
N VAL A 60 8.87 -1.28 -13.23
CA VAL A 60 8.44 -0.39 -14.33
C VAL A 60 9.31 0.85 -14.36
N GLU A 61 9.66 1.32 -15.57
CA GLU A 61 10.40 2.56 -15.76
C GLU A 61 9.65 3.75 -15.10
N GLY A 62 10.37 4.52 -14.29
CA GLY A 62 9.79 5.62 -13.52
C GLY A 62 8.97 5.19 -12.27
N GLY A 63 8.72 3.90 -12.08
CA GLY A 63 7.91 3.40 -10.98
C GLY A 63 8.50 3.69 -9.60
N SER A 64 9.81 3.57 -9.44
CA SER A 64 10.52 3.94 -8.21
C SER A 64 10.34 5.43 -7.85
N SER A 65 10.36 6.30 -8.85
CA SER A 65 10.12 7.74 -8.64
C SER A 65 8.68 8.02 -8.22
N TYR A 66 7.74 7.28 -8.79
CA TYR A 66 6.33 7.35 -8.40
C TYR A 66 6.12 6.89 -6.95
N LEU A 67 6.68 5.74 -6.56
CA LEU A 67 6.55 5.23 -5.18
C LEU A 67 7.14 6.18 -4.13
N ARG A 68 8.29 6.79 -4.44
CA ARG A 68 8.88 7.84 -3.60
C ARG A 68 7.97 9.06 -3.49
N PHE A 69 7.39 9.47 -4.61
CA PHE A 69 6.44 10.59 -4.64
C PHE A 69 5.20 10.28 -3.80
N VAL A 70 4.59 9.09 -3.93
CA VAL A 70 3.43 8.67 -3.11
C VAL A 70 3.80 8.65 -1.63
N ALA A 71 4.95 8.08 -1.25
CA ALA A 71 5.42 8.08 0.13
C ALA A 71 5.59 9.51 0.65
N GLN A 72 6.24 10.39 -0.11
CA GLN A 72 6.44 11.79 0.28
C GLN A 72 5.11 12.55 0.45
N VAL A 73 4.16 12.32 -0.44
CA VAL A 73 2.82 12.93 -0.39
C VAL A 73 2.04 12.40 0.82
N THR A 74 2.07 11.09 1.06
CA THR A 74 1.35 10.46 2.19
C THR A 74 1.88 10.95 3.54
N PHE A 75 3.18 11.18 3.66
CA PHE A 75 3.81 11.68 4.90
C PHE A 75 3.96 13.20 4.91
N SER A 76 3.40 13.91 3.93
CA SER A 76 3.39 15.37 3.92
C SER A 76 2.52 15.90 5.07
N ALA A 77 3.04 16.93 5.76
CA ALA A 77 2.25 17.69 6.73
C ALA A 77 1.23 18.64 6.07
N ASP A 78 1.21 18.71 4.75
CA ASP A 78 0.28 19.56 4.00
C ASP A 78 -1.13 18.94 3.99
N ARG A 79 -2.03 19.62 4.68
CA ARG A 79 -3.41 19.19 4.84
C ARG A 79 -4.15 19.07 3.50
N SER A 80 -3.85 19.93 2.53
CA SER A 80 -4.51 19.91 1.22
C SER A 80 -4.16 18.63 0.45
N VAL A 81 -2.92 18.18 0.56
CA VAL A 81 -2.42 16.95 -0.02
C VAL A 81 -3.04 15.73 0.67
N PHE A 82 -3.15 15.76 2.00
CA PHE A 82 -3.80 14.71 2.76
C PHE A 82 -5.29 14.55 2.39
N GLU A 83 -6.02 15.64 2.27
CA GLU A 83 -7.44 15.63 1.88
C GLU A 83 -7.62 15.12 0.45
N MET A 84 -6.73 15.49 -0.47
CA MET A 84 -6.68 14.98 -1.84
C MET A 84 -6.49 13.46 -1.90
N MET A 85 -5.62 12.90 -1.07
CA MET A 85 -5.37 11.46 -1.00
C MET A 85 -6.52 10.68 -0.37
N ARG A 86 -7.17 11.25 0.63
CA ARG A 86 -8.17 10.56 1.47
C ARG A 86 -9.39 10.08 0.70
N GLY A 87 -9.89 10.82 -0.27
CA GLY A 87 -11.10 10.46 -1.03
C GLY A 87 -10.90 9.33 -2.06
N ARG A 88 -9.67 9.08 -2.47
CA ARG A 88 -9.35 8.18 -3.60
C ARG A 88 -9.01 6.76 -3.20
N HIS A 89 -8.60 6.55 -1.95
CA HIS A 89 -8.24 5.23 -1.42
C HIS A 89 -9.42 4.45 -0.84
N ASP A 90 -10.60 5.08 -0.70
CA ASP A 90 -11.63 4.61 0.20
C ASP A 90 -12.30 3.29 -0.19
N SER A 91 -12.45 2.97 -1.48
CA SER A 91 -13.23 1.78 -1.87
C SER A 91 -12.47 0.47 -1.67
N ALA A 92 -11.24 0.36 -2.17
CA ALA A 92 -10.43 -0.85 -2.00
C ALA A 92 -9.98 -1.03 -0.55
N VAL A 93 -9.65 0.07 0.15
CA VAL A 93 -9.28 0.04 1.58
C VAL A 93 -10.47 -0.37 2.44
N ARG A 94 -11.68 0.09 2.13
CA ARG A 94 -12.90 -0.37 2.82
C ARG A 94 -13.14 -1.85 2.62
N ARG A 95 -13.04 -2.37 1.37
CA ARG A 95 -13.18 -3.79 1.10
C ARG A 95 -12.16 -4.63 1.87
N ILE A 96 -10.90 -4.19 1.94
CA ILE A 96 -9.87 -4.84 2.77
C ILE A 96 -10.30 -4.84 4.24
N ALA A 97 -10.77 -3.69 4.76
CA ALA A 97 -11.21 -3.58 6.15
C ALA A 97 -12.38 -4.52 6.47
N ASP A 98 -13.36 -4.62 5.57
CA ASP A 98 -14.50 -5.52 5.72
C ASP A 98 -14.07 -7.00 5.73
N LEU A 99 -13.17 -7.39 4.83
CA LEU A 99 -12.63 -8.74 4.77
C LEU A 99 -11.81 -9.08 6.03
N VAL A 100 -10.93 -8.20 6.47
CA VAL A 100 -10.16 -8.40 7.71
C VAL A 100 -11.10 -8.47 8.92
N GLN A 101 -12.16 -7.64 8.96
CA GLN A 101 -13.15 -7.68 10.03
C GLN A 101 -13.93 -9.01 10.06
N GLN A 102 -14.25 -9.57 8.89
CA GLN A 102 -14.91 -10.88 8.78
C GLN A 102 -14.01 -12.02 9.25
N LEU A 103 -12.72 -11.94 8.95
CA LEU A 103 -11.73 -12.96 9.33
C LEU A 103 -11.27 -12.81 10.78
N SER A 104 -11.40 -11.61 11.35
CA SER A 104 -10.96 -11.30 12.69
C SER A 104 -11.93 -11.86 13.72
N ARG A 105 -11.38 -12.53 14.75
CA ARG A 105 -12.12 -12.86 15.97
C ARG A 105 -12.29 -11.64 16.88
N ASP A 106 -11.56 -10.57 16.61
CA ASP A 106 -11.63 -9.32 17.33
C ASP A 106 -12.88 -8.54 16.88
N ARG A 107 -13.80 -8.32 17.83
CA ARG A 107 -15.06 -7.59 17.58
C ARG A 107 -14.91 -6.07 17.65
N ARG A 108 -13.67 -5.55 17.66
CA ARG A 108 -13.40 -4.11 17.73
C ARG A 108 -12.99 -3.54 16.37
N PRO A 109 -13.94 -2.97 15.61
CA PRO A 109 -13.67 -2.41 14.28
C PRO A 109 -12.64 -1.27 14.29
N ASP A 110 -12.52 -0.53 15.38
CA ASP A 110 -11.53 0.51 15.60
C ASP A 110 -10.11 -0.05 15.62
N LEU A 111 -9.89 -1.20 16.25
CA LEU A 111 -8.59 -1.87 16.26
C LEU A 111 -8.19 -2.42 14.89
N VAL A 112 -9.14 -3.01 14.17
CA VAL A 112 -8.92 -3.46 12.78
C VAL A 112 -8.50 -2.27 11.90
N ARG A 113 -9.22 -1.15 11.96
CA ARG A 113 -8.86 0.07 11.22
C ARG A 113 -7.49 0.61 11.62
N HIS A 114 -7.15 0.58 12.91
CA HIS A 114 -5.84 0.99 13.38
C HIS A 114 -4.72 0.11 12.81
N ARG A 115 -4.86 -1.21 12.88
CA ARG A 115 -3.88 -2.17 12.30
C ARG A 115 -3.71 -1.95 10.80
N LEU A 116 -4.80 -1.76 10.06
CA LEU A 116 -4.75 -1.48 8.62
C LEU A 116 -4.03 -0.17 8.31
N ALA A 117 -4.23 0.87 9.10
CA ALA A 117 -3.51 2.13 8.94
C ALA A 117 -2.00 1.94 9.19
N VAL A 118 -1.62 1.20 10.23
CA VAL A 118 -0.22 0.85 10.52
C VAL A 118 0.41 0.08 9.36
N VAL A 119 -0.27 -0.97 8.88
CA VAL A 119 0.21 -1.81 7.76
C VAL A 119 0.35 -0.99 6.48
N THR A 120 -0.61 -0.13 6.14
CA THR A 120 -0.55 0.72 4.95
C THR A 120 0.67 1.64 5.00
N ASN A 121 0.92 2.27 6.15
CA ASN A 121 2.09 3.12 6.35
C ASN A 121 3.40 2.32 6.28
N LEU A 122 3.43 1.11 6.85
CA LEU A 122 4.56 0.20 6.78
C LEU A 122 4.92 -0.13 5.33
N VAL A 123 3.95 -0.54 4.51
CA VAL A 123 4.15 -0.86 3.09
C VAL A 123 4.73 0.33 2.33
N LEU A 124 4.09 1.49 2.42
CA LEU A 124 4.50 2.69 1.70
C LEU A 124 5.91 3.15 2.11
N PHE A 125 6.18 3.21 3.41
CA PHE A 125 7.47 3.64 3.94
C PHE A 125 8.57 2.65 3.54
N THR A 126 8.35 1.35 3.75
CA THR A 126 9.38 0.32 3.56
C THR A 126 9.77 0.19 2.09
N ILE A 127 8.79 0.21 1.18
CA ILE A 127 9.05 0.17 -0.27
C ILE A 127 9.75 1.46 -0.73
N GLY A 128 9.28 2.62 -0.28
CA GLY A 128 9.87 3.91 -0.63
C GLY A 128 11.31 4.07 -0.14
N GLU A 129 11.60 3.67 1.09
CA GLU A 129 12.95 3.74 1.68
C GLU A 129 13.91 2.76 1.01
N ARG A 130 13.45 1.53 0.71
CA ARG A 130 14.25 0.56 -0.04
C ARG A 130 14.72 1.13 -1.37
N GLU A 131 13.82 1.76 -2.13
CA GLU A 131 14.17 2.35 -3.41
C GLU A 131 15.13 3.54 -3.29
N LYS A 132 14.96 4.36 -2.28
CA LYS A 132 15.89 5.45 -1.97
C LYS A 132 17.30 4.92 -1.67
N LEU A 133 17.41 3.87 -0.87
CA LEU A 133 18.70 3.24 -0.55
C LEU A 133 19.35 2.60 -1.79
N ARG A 134 18.56 1.90 -2.62
CA ARG A 134 19.03 1.31 -3.87
C ARG A 134 19.59 2.36 -4.84
N MET A 135 18.87 3.48 -5.01
CA MET A 135 19.29 4.58 -5.89
C MET A 135 20.52 5.33 -5.36
N SER A 136 20.72 5.39 -4.05
CA SER A 136 21.90 6.02 -3.45
C SER A 136 23.19 5.20 -3.56
N GLY A 137 23.12 3.99 -4.13
CA GLY A 137 24.25 3.06 -4.22
C GLY A 137 24.65 2.43 -2.87
N ARG A 138 23.94 2.73 -1.80
CA ARG A 138 24.18 2.15 -0.47
C ARG A 138 23.65 0.73 -0.41
N ARG A 139 24.56 -0.25 -0.41
CA ARG A 139 24.22 -1.68 -0.26
C ARG A 139 24.26 -2.10 1.22
N THR A 140 23.41 -1.50 2.04
CA THR A 140 23.30 -1.79 3.48
C THR A 140 21.87 -2.19 3.84
N GLY A 141 21.70 -3.08 4.83
CA GLY A 141 20.40 -3.47 5.34
C GLY A 141 19.44 -3.96 4.25
N VAL A 142 18.26 -3.38 4.17
CA VAL A 142 17.16 -3.74 3.26
C VAL A 142 17.56 -3.75 1.76
N ALA A 143 18.55 -2.95 1.36
CA ALA A 143 19.01 -2.91 -0.03
C ALA A 143 19.84 -4.14 -0.45
N ARG A 144 20.23 -5.02 0.49
CA ARG A 144 20.94 -6.27 0.20
C ARG A 144 20.01 -7.45 -0.12
N ILE A 145 18.79 -7.39 0.40
CA ILE A 145 17.78 -8.44 0.18
C ILE A 145 17.30 -8.36 -1.28
N GLY A 146 17.18 -9.51 -1.93
CA GLY A 146 16.60 -9.61 -3.28
C GLY A 146 15.17 -9.07 -3.33
N THR A 147 14.73 -8.56 -4.49
CA THR A 147 13.39 -7.96 -4.57
C THR A 147 12.27 -8.95 -4.24
N ALA A 148 12.36 -10.17 -4.76
CA ALA A 148 11.35 -11.19 -4.48
C ALA A 148 11.31 -11.59 -2.99
N GLU A 149 12.47 -11.81 -2.39
CA GLU A 149 12.60 -12.13 -0.96
C GLU A 149 12.07 -10.99 -0.08
N PHE A 150 12.39 -9.75 -0.42
CA PHE A 150 11.89 -8.57 0.27
C PHE A 150 10.36 -8.46 0.23
N ILE A 151 9.74 -8.73 -0.94
CA ILE A 151 8.28 -8.69 -1.10
C ILE A 151 7.63 -9.79 -0.27
N GLU A 152 8.19 -10.99 -0.32
CA GLU A 152 7.67 -12.15 0.42
C GLU A 152 7.74 -11.91 1.94
N ASP A 153 8.85 -11.40 2.43
CA ASP A 153 9.04 -11.04 3.84
C ASP A 153 8.06 -9.95 4.29
N LEU A 154 7.85 -8.93 3.45
CA LEU A 154 6.88 -7.87 3.74
C LEU A 154 5.45 -8.40 3.79
N VAL A 155 5.07 -9.31 2.89
CA VAL A 155 3.75 -9.98 2.92
C VAL A 155 3.60 -10.79 4.20
N ALA A 156 4.62 -11.56 4.59
CA ALA A 156 4.58 -12.35 5.82
C ALA A 156 4.41 -11.47 7.08
N MET A 157 5.18 -10.39 7.20
CA MET A 157 5.02 -9.43 8.31
C MET A 157 3.61 -8.84 8.38
N ILE A 158 2.98 -8.56 7.25
CA ILE A 158 1.61 -8.03 7.23
C ILE A 158 0.61 -9.07 7.70
N VAL A 159 0.76 -10.32 7.29
CA VAL A 159 -0.06 -11.43 7.79
C VAL A 159 0.02 -11.50 9.30
N ASP A 160 1.23 -11.48 9.88
CA ASP A 160 1.45 -11.53 11.33
C ASP A 160 0.76 -10.37 12.07
N VAL A 161 0.80 -9.15 11.50
CA VAL A 161 0.13 -7.98 12.10
C VAL A 161 -1.39 -8.08 12.01
N LEU A 162 -1.91 -8.66 10.93
CA LEU A 162 -3.36 -8.78 10.70
C LEU A 162 -3.96 -10.01 11.38
N GLU A 163 -3.14 -11.02 11.72
CA GLU A 163 -3.62 -12.20 12.44
C GLU A 163 -4.29 -11.79 13.77
N PRO A 164 -5.45 -12.41 14.07
CA PRO A 164 -6.10 -12.19 15.37
C PRO A 164 -5.20 -12.78 16.46
N HIS A 165 -4.56 -11.93 17.24
CA HIS A 165 -3.87 -12.36 18.43
C HIS A 165 -4.93 -12.85 19.41
N GLY A 166 -4.98 -14.17 19.65
CA GLY A 166 -5.86 -14.75 20.64
C GLY A 166 -5.57 -14.15 22.02
N ALA A 167 -6.63 -13.68 22.68
CA ALA A 167 -6.61 -13.43 24.11
C ALA A 167 -6.65 -14.78 24.85
#